data_ddc934b07f6a98e368e9e0ede14ea5f7
#
_entry.id   ddc934b07f6a98e368e9e0ede14ea5f7
#
_cell.length_a   1.000
_cell.length_b   1.000
_cell.length_c   1.000
_cell.angle_alpha   90.00
_cell.angle_beta   90.00
_cell.angle_gamma   90.00
#
_symmetry.space_group_name_H-M   'P 1'
#
loop_
_entity.id
_entity.type
_entity.pdbx_description
1 polymer ?
#
loop_
_entity_poly.entity_id
_entity_poly.type
_entity_poly.pdbx_seq_one_letter_code
_entity_poly.pdbx_strand_id
1 'polypeptide(L)'
;LAPNYNNNNYNNQSYNYINQSYQSNLSSQADQACKDEIDTIGNTDAYIQQIKKNLDYDFYMTNDVAYMDKDLLKELFVIISDVVCTKSETIKISGYVYPCDYVRSKFLKLTSNHVMYVMDCIKNTTTKIANIKAYLLVALFNAPSTIDHYYQQEIRHYADSDAQEVC
;
A
#
# COMPACT_ATOMS: atom_id res chain seq x y z
N LEU A 1 1.67 36.34 14.65
CA LEU A 1 2.51 35.82 13.58
C LEU A 1 2.45 34.29 13.64
N ALA A 2 1.59 33.66 12.79
CA ALA A 2 1.47 32.23 12.67
C ALA A 2 2.45 31.73 11.58
N PRO A 3 3.15 30.60 11.75
CA PRO A 3 3.99 30.06 10.71
C PRO A 3 3.16 29.35 9.65
N ASN A 4 3.45 29.71 8.40
CA ASN A 4 2.83 29.18 7.19
C ASN A 4 3.50 27.85 6.85
N TYR A 5 2.79 26.71 7.05
CA TYR A 5 3.26 25.39 6.61
C TYR A 5 2.79 25.14 5.17
N ASN A 6 3.64 25.48 4.23
CA ASN A 6 3.47 25.14 2.81
C ASN A 6 3.99 23.70 2.59
N ASN A 7 3.11 22.70 2.68
CA ASN A 7 3.47 21.27 2.66
C ASN A 7 3.08 20.59 1.32
N ASN A 8 3.28 21.31 0.18
CA ASN A 8 2.93 20.79 -1.15
C ASN A 8 4.09 20.18 -1.96
N ASN A 9 5.26 19.93 -1.35
CA ASN A 9 6.45 19.55 -2.12
C ASN A 9 6.81 18.06 -2.09
N TYR A 10 6.10 17.23 -1.30
CA TYR A 10 6.44 15.80 -1.19
C TYR A 10 5.73 14.92 -2.24
N ASN A 11 4.58 15.34 -2.77
CA ASN A 11 3.81 14.54 -3.71
C ASN A 11 4.35 14.52 -5.15
N ASN A 12 5.06 15.59 -5.57
CA ASN A 12 5.56 15.69 -6.95
C ASN A 12 6.84 14.89 -7.22
N GLN A 13 7.63 14.59 -6.20
CA GLN A 13 8.88 13.83 -6.38
C GLN A 13 8.64 12.32 -6.52
N SER A 14 7.64 11.76 -5.83
CA SER A 14 7.29 10.33 -5.97
C SER A 14 6.76 9.98 -7.35
N TYR A 15 5.91 10.83 -7.94
CA TYR A 15 5.39 10.62 -9.30
C TYR A 15 6.47 10.76 -10.39
N ASN A 16 7.44 11.66 -10.19
CA ASN A 16 8.56 11.82 -11.11
C ASN A 16 9.57 10.66 -11.03
N TYR A 17 9.74 10.05 -9.86
CA TYR A 17 10.64 8.90 -9.69
C TYR A 17 10.13 7.66 -10.45
N ILE A 18 8.82 7.42 -10.42
CA ILE A 18 8.20 6.32 -11.16
C ILE A 18 8.32 6.54 -12.68
N ASN A 19 8.05 7.76 -13.17
CA ASN A 19 8.16 8.08 -14.59
C ASN A 19 9.61 8.15 -15.12
N GLN A 20 10.57 8.56 -14.29
CA GLN A 20 11.98 8.62 -14.71
C GLN A 20 12.65 7.24 -14.72
N SER A 21 12.25 6.30 -13.85
CA SER A 21 12.78 4.93 -13.92
C SER A 21 12.26 4.14 -15.13
N TYR A 22 11.13 4.56 -15.73
CA TYR A 22 10.63 3.97 -16.98
C TYR A 22 11.30 4.53 -18.25
N GLN A 23 11.89 5.74 -18.20
CA GLN A 23 12.45 6.39 -19.39
C GLN A 23 13.97 6.30 -19.54
N SER A 24 14.73 5.93 -18.50
CA SER A 24 16.19 6.00 -18.54
C SER A 24 16.90 4.72 -19.03
N ASN A 25 16.20 3.67 -19.43
CA ASN A 25 16.81 2.42 -19.92
C ASN A 25 16.61 2.14 -21.42
N LEU A 26 16.34 3.17 -22.22
CA LEU A 26 16.22 3.05 -23.68
C LEU A 26 17.48 3.55 -24.39
N SER A 27 18.64 2.91 -24.20
CA SER A 27 19.69 2.93 -25.22
C SER A 27 20.75 1.85 -24.99
N SER A 28 20.87 1.00 -26.02
CA SER A 28 22.02 0.14 -26.39
C SER A 28 22.30 -1.11 -25.55
N GLN A 29 21.68 -2.22 -25.97
CA GLN A 29 22.35 -3.44 -26.45
C GLN A 29 21.29 -4.40 -26.97
N ALA A 30 21.27 -4.57 -28.29
CA ALA A 30 20.22 -5.25 -29.03
C ALA A 30 20.39 -6.79 -29.02
N ASP A 31 19.25 -7.45 -29.13
CA ASP A 31 18.94 -8.76 -29.69
C ASP A 31 18.82 -10.01 -28.80
N GLN A 32 19.39 -10.05 -27.61
CA GLN A 32 19.16 -11.18 -26.70
C GLN A 32 18.35 -10.76 -25.45
N ALA A 33 18.39 -9.47 -25.09
CA ALA A 33 17.68 -8.88 -23.93
C ALA A 33 16.19 -8.64 -24.20
N CYS A 34 15.75 -8.57 -25.45
CA CYS A 34 14.37 -8.19 -25.80
C CYS A 34 13.29 -9.21 -25.38
N LYS A 35 13.62 -10.50 -25.25
CA LYS A 35 12.63 -11.49 -24.82
C LYS A 35 12.37 -11.44 -23.31
N ASP A 36 13.43 -11.27 -22.53
CA ASP A 36 13.32 -11.21 -21.07
C ASP A 36 12.70 -9.89 -20.58
N GLU A 37 12.87 -8.79 -21.34
CA GLU A 37 12.24 -7.50 -21.04
C GLU A 37 10.75 -7.48 -21.39
N ILE A 38 10.34 -8.09 -22.50
CA ILE A 38 8.92 -8.17 -22.91
C ILE A 38 8.13 -9.02 -21.90
N ASP A 39 8.67 -10.15 -21.44
CA ASP A 39 8.05 -10.98 -20.42
C ASP A 39 7.97 -10.24 -19.06
N THR A 40 8.94 -9.39 -18.75
CA THR A 40 8.97 -8.62 -17.50
C THR A 40 7.96 -7.47 -17.51
N ILE A 41 7.78 -6.77 -18.62
CA ILE A 41 6.81 -5.67 -18.76
C ILE A 41 5.37 -6.23 -18.71
N GLY A 42 5.10 -7.32 -19.46
CA GLY A 42 3.79 -7.97 -19.44
C GLY A 42 3.41 -8.50 -18.06
N ASN A 43 4.39 -8.96 -17.28
CA ASN A 43 4.16 -9.43 -15.91
C ASN A 43 3.88 -8.28 -14.93
N THR A 44 4.55 -7.14 -15.08
CA THR A 44 4.32 -5.94 -14.27
C THR A 44 2.90 -5.38 -14.46
N ASP A 45 2.46 -5.24 -15.71
CA ASP A 45 1.11 -4.76 -16.01
C ASP A 45 0.03 -5.72 -15.47
N ALA A 46 0.25 -7.02 -15.60
CA ALA A 46 -0.65 -8.02 -15.03
C ALA A 46 -0.77 -7.91 -13.51
N TYR A 47 0.33 -7.68 -12.80
CA TYR A 47 0.33 -7.44 -11.35
C TYR A 47 -0.43 -6.16 -10.98
N ILE A 48 -0.20 -5.07 -11.68
CA ILE A 48 -0.90 -3.79 -11.45
C ILE A 48 -2.41 -3.96 -11.63
N GLN A 49 -2.85 -4.63 -12.69
CA GLN A 49 -4.28 -4.92 -12.93
C GLN A 49 -4.86 -5.83 -11.84
N GLN A 50 -4.11 -6.83 -11.41
CA GLN A 50 -4.54 -7.72 -10.31
C GLN A 50 -4.70 -6.95 -9.00
N ILE A 51 -3.74 -6.06 -8.65
CA ILE A 51 -3.80 -5.21 -7.45
C ILE A 51 -5.02 -4.30 -7.53
N LYS A 52 -5.23 -3.59 -8.66
CA LYS A 52 -6.41 -2.72 -8.85
C LYS A 52 -7.72 -3.46 -8.64
N LYS A 53 -7.83 -4.65 -9.22
CA LYS A 53 -9.01 -5.52 -9.07
C LYS A 53 -9.23 -5.95 -7.61
N ASN A 54 -8.18 -6.40 -6.93
CA ASN A 54 -8.28 -6.88 -5.55
C ASN A 54 -8.67 -5.77 -4.55
N LEU A 55 -8.24 -4.54 -4.84
CA LEU A 55 -8.49 -3.37 -4.00
C LEU A 55 -9.78 -2.63 -4.36
N ASP A 56 -10.50 -3.05 -5.41
CA ASP A 56 -11.61 -2.29 -5.99
C ASP A 56 -11.20 -0.83 -6.31
N TYR A 57 -9.92 -0.65 -6.71
CA TYR A 57 -9.26 0.65 -6.78
C TYR A 57 -10.00 1.65 -7.67
N ASP A 58 -10.34 1.24 -8.90
CA ASP A 58 -11.00 2.12 -9.85
C ASP A 58 -12.42 2.52 -9.39
N PHE A 59 -13.11 1.62 -8.67
CA PHE A 59 -14.40 1.91 -8.04
C PHE A 59 -14.27 3.02 -7.00
N TYR A 60 -13.36 2.90 -6.04
CA TYR A 60 -13.18 3.90 -4.98
C TYR A 60 -12.62 5.21 -5.50
N MET A 61 -11.82 5.19 -6.56
CA MET A 61 -11.30 6.41 -7.17
C MET A 61 -12.37 7.19 -7.94
N THR A 62 -13.31 6.49 -8.59
CA THR A 62 -14.36 7.10 -9.42
C THR A 62 -15.56 7.56 -8.60
N ASN A 63 -15.92 6.78 -7.58
CA ASN A 63 -17.08 7.06 -6.75
C ASN A 63 -16.71 7.87 -5.51
N ASP A 64 -17.62 8.71 -5.04
CA ASP A 64 -17.45 9.46 -3.80
C ASP A 64 -18.02 8.67 -2.63
N VAL A 65 -17.14 7.87 -2.01
CA VAL A 65 -17.47 7.01 -0.89
C VAL A 65 -16.99 7.68 0.40
N ALA A 66 -17.93 8.13 1.24
CA ALA A 66 -17.69 9.02 2.38
C ALA A 66 -16.63 8.53 3.39
N TYR A 67 -16.46 7.21 3.55
CA TYR A 67 -15.46 6.63 4.47
C TYR A 67 -14.10 6.37 3.84
N MET A 68 -13.98 6.53 2.50
CA MET A 68 -12.76 6.22 1.77
C MET A 68 -11.87 7.47 1.62
N ASP A 69 -10.68 7.42 2.18
CA ASP A 69 -9.63 8.41 1.95
C ASP A 69 -8.88 8.07 0.65
N LYS A 70 -9.24 8.79 -0.42
CA LYS A 70 -8.69 8.55 -1.76
C LYS A 70 -7.18 8.82 -1.85
N ASP A 71 -6.66 9.77 -1.08
CA ASP A 71 -5.24 10.11 -1.13
C ASP A 71 -4.43 9.04 -0.41
N LEU A 72 -4.91 8.57 0.74
CA LEU A 72 -4.31 7.44 1.44
C LEU A 72 -4.42 6.14 0.62
N LEU A 73 -5.55 5.92 -0.09
CA LEU A 73 -5.69 4.78 -1.00
C LEU A 73 -4.64 4.79 -2.11
N LYS A 74 -4.37 5.95 -2.72
CA LYS A 74 -3.30 6.09 -3.73
C LYS A 74 -1.94 5.76 -3.14
N GLU A 75 -1.63 6.25 -1.94
CA GLU A 75 -0.36 5.98 -1.27
C GLU A 75 -0.18 4.48 -0.99
N LEU A 76 -1.22 3.82 -0.45
CA LEU A 76 -1.21 2.38 -0.19
C LEU A 76 -1.07 1.58 -1.50
N PHE A 77 -1.78 1.98 -2.56
CA PHE A 77 -1.65 1.35 -3.88
C PHE A 77 -0.22 1.44 -4.42
N VAL A 78 0.44 2.60 -4.29
CA VAL A 78 1.85 2.77 -4.70
C VAL A 78 2.77 1.86 -3.90
N ILE A 79 2.62 1.79 -2.58
CA ILE A 79 3.44 0.92 -1.73
C ILE A 79 3.26 -0.56 -2.12
N ILE A 80 2.02 -1.00 -2.34
CA ILE A 80 1.72 -2.37 -2.76
C ILE A 80 2.36 -2.67 -4.12
N SER A 81 2.23 -1.74 -5.07
CA SER A 81 2.81 -1.88 -6.42
C SER A 81 4.33 -1.94 -6.39
N ASP A 82 4.99 -1.07 -5.62
CA ASP A 82 6.44 -1.06 -5.44
C ASP A 82 6.95 -2.41 -4.94
N VAL A 83 6.26 -2.99 -3.94
CA VAL A 83 6.62 -4.29 -3.36
C VAL A 83 6.43 -5.43 -4.35
N VAL A 84 5.30 -5.45 -5.06
CA VAL A 84 4.95 -6.54 -5.97
C VAL A 84 5.82 -6.52 -7.23
N CYS A 85 6.15 -5.33 -7.74
CA CYS A 85 6.92 -5.15 -8.98
C CYS A 85 8.45 -5.08 -8.76
N THR A 86 8.92 -5.13 -7.50
CA THR A 86 10.36 -5.08 -7.23
C THR A 86 11.09 -6.27 -7.85
N LYS A 87 12.30 -6.02 -8.38
CA LYS A 87 13.20 -7.05 -8.93
C LYS A 87 14.23 -7.53 -7.90
N SER A 88 14.20 -7.01 -6.66
CA SER A 88 15.10 -7.42 -5.59
C SER A 88 14.83 -8.86 -5.17
N GLU A 89 15.86 -9.60 -4.83
CA GLU A 89 15.72 -10.96 -4.28
C GLU A 89 15.12 -10.98 -2.87
N THR A 90 15.35 -9.89 -2.12
CA THR A 90 14.92 -9.79 -0.73
C THR A 90 14.32 -8.41 -0.42
N ILE A 91 13.42 -8.36 0.55
CA ILE A 91 12.83 -7.14 1.09
C ILE A 91 12.99 -7.14 2.62
N LYS A 92 13.40 -5.98 3.17
CA LYS A 92 13.51 -5.79 4.61
C LYS A 92 12.22 -5.15 5.15
N ILE A 93 11.55 -5.86 6.08
CA ILE A 93 10.32 -5.38 6.73
C ILE A 93 10.49 -5.51 8.24
N SER A 94 10.31 -4.43 8.98
CA SER A 94 10.44 -4.37 10.44
C SER A 94 11.77 -4.96 10.98
N GLY A 95 12.87 -4.74 10.25
CA GLY A 95 14.19 -5.22 10.64
C GLY A 95 14.54 -6.63 10.13
N TYR A 96 13.58 -7.43 9.71
CA TYR A 96 13.77 -8.76 9.17
C TYR A 96 13.89 -8.76 7.65
N VAL A 97 14.69 -9.65 7.11
CA VAL A 97 14.89 -9.84 5.67
C VAL A 97 14.06 -11.03 5.20
N TYR A 98 13.20 -10.81 4.22
CA TYR A 98 12.32 -11.83 3.64
C TYR A 98 12.64 -12.04 2.16
N PRO A 99 12.48 -13.27 1.62
CA PRO A 99 12.50 -13.50 0.19
C PRO A 99 11.40 -12.65 -0.50
N CYS A 100 11.76 -12.00 -1.60
CA CYS A 100 10.82 -11.12 -2.30
C CYS A 100 9.55 -11.85 -2.75
N ASP A 101 9.68 -13.07 -3.27
CA ASP A 101 8.53 -13.87 -3.74
C ASP A 101 7.54 -14.21 -2.62
N TYR A 102 8.04 -14.42 -1.39
CA TYR A 102 7.19 -14.61 -0.22
C TYR A 102 6.38 -13.34 0.07
N VAL A 103 7.05 -12.19 0.10
CA VAL A 103 6.38 -10.89 0.36
C VAL A 103 5.40 -10.57 -0.77
N ARG A 104 5.81 -10.73 -2.04
CA ARG A 104 4.96 -10.54 -3.22
C ARG A 104 3.68 -11.39 -3.12
N SER A 105 3.80 -12.67 -2.77
CA SER A 105 2.64 -13.56 -2.64
C SER A 105 1.66 -13.11 -1.57
N LYS A 106 2.11 -12.50 -0.47
CA LYS A 106 1.25 -11.89 0.55
C LYS A 106 0.56 -10.64 0.03
N PHE A 107 1.30 -9.74 -0.62
CA PHE A 107 0.79 -8.48 -1.12
C PHE A 107 -0.24 -8.65 -2.26
N LEU A 108 -0.07 -9.67 -3.11
CA LEU A 108 -1.05 -10.02 -4.15
C LEU A 108 -2.37 -10.56 -3.59
N LYS A 109 -2.43 -10.93 -2.31
CA LYS A 109 -3.66 -11.36 -1.63
C LYS A 109 -4.36 -10.25 -0.86
N LEU A 110 -3.78 -9.05 -0.82
CA LEU A 110 -4.43 -7.91 -0.19
C LEU A 110 -5.72 -7.55 -0.94
N THR A 111 -6.75 -7.23 -0.18
CA THR A 111 -8.07 -6.82 -0.68
C THR A 111 -8.42 -5.43 -0.17
N SER A 112 -9.51 -4.85 -0.67
CA SER A 112 -10.06 -3.59 -0.17
C SER A 112 -10.28 -3.59 1.35
N ASN A 113 -10.73 -4.72 1.94
CA ASN A 113 -10.91 -4.83 3.38
C ASN A 113 -9.60 -4.66 4.17
N HIS A 114 -8.50 -5.25 3.68
CA HIS A 114 -7.18 -5.09 4.32
C HIS A 114 -6.69 -3.64 4.25
N VAL A 115 -6.93 -2.97 3.13
CA VAL A 115 -6.58 -1.55 2.95
C VAL A 115 -7.41 -0.66 3.87
N MET A 116 -8.73 -0.87 3.96
CA MET A 116 -9.60 -0.15 4.90
C MET A 116 -9.16 -0.35 6.35
N TYR A 117 -8.85 -1.58 6.75
CA TYR A 117 -8.29 -1.87 8.06
C TYR A 117 -7.01 -1.07 8.35
N VAL A 118 -6.08 -1.01 7.40
CA VAL A 118 -4.83 -0.22 7.55
C VAL A 118 -5.14 1.28 7.66
N MET A 119 -6.12 1.79 6.89
CA MET A 119 -6.58 3.18 6.99
C MET A 119 -7.16 3.49 8.37
N ASP A 120 -7.95 2.58 8.93
CA ASP A 120 -8.54 2.75 10.26
C ASP A 120 -7.45 2.72 11.35
N CYS A 121 -6.47 1.83 11.25
CA CYS A 121 -5.32 1.82 12.14
C CYS A 121 -4.57 3.16 12.15
N ILE A 122 -4.38 3.79 10.98
CA ILE A 122 -3.74 5.11 10.89
C ILE A 122 -4.61 6.19 11.51
N LYS A 123 -5.89 6.24 11.18
CA LYS A 123 -6.82 7.24 11.72
C LYS A 123 -6.90 7.18 13.25
N ASN A 124 -6.83 5.98 13.82
CA ASN A 124 -6.89 5.75 15.25
C ASN A 124 -5.52 5.89 15.96
N THR A 125 -4.43 6.10 15.21
CA THR A 125 -3.10 6.28 15.79
C THR A 125 -2.96 7.69 16.38
N THR A 126 -2.80 7.78 17.69
CA THR A 126 -2.65 9.05 18.43
C THR A 126 -1.19 9.51 18.53
N THR A 127 -0.24 8.64 18.27
CA THR A 127 1.20 8.93 18.36
C THR A 127 1.76 9.37 17.00
N LYS A 128 2.73 10.29 17.02
CA LYS A 128 3.40 10.75 15.79
C LYS A 128 4.21 9.61 15.18
N ILE A 129 3.88 9.22 13.95
CA ILE A 129 4.64 8.22 13.19
C ILE A 129 5.84 8.91 12.54
N ALA A 130 7.07 8.49 12.92
CA ALA A 130 8.29 9.09 12.40
C ALA A 130 8.56 8.75 10.93
N ASN A 131 8.20 7.52 10.50
CA ASN A 131 8.37 7.05 9.13
C ASN A 131 7.06 6.39 8.67
N ILE A 132 6.20 7.18 8.03
CA ILE A 132 4.87 6.74 7.60
C ILE A 132 4.96 5.59 6.57
N LYS A 133 5.86 5.68 5.59
CA LYS A 133 6.02 4.64 4.56
C LYS A 133 6.43 3.29 5.17
N ALA A 134 7.37 3.30 6.12
CA ALA A 134 7.77 2.08 6.81
C ALA A 134 6.63 1.50 7.67
N TYR A 135 5.86 2.36 8.34
CA TYR A 135 4.68 1.96 9.11
C TYR A 135 3.64 1.29 8.21
N LEU A 136 3.27 1.93 7.09
CA LEU A 136 2.30 1.41 6.14
C LEU A 136 2.73 0.07 5.54
N LEU A 137 4.01 -0.06 5.19
CA LEU A 137 4.56 -1.31 4.67
C LEU A 137 4.40 -2.46 5.67
N VAL A 138 4.70 -2.21 6.96
CA VAL A 138 4.55 -3.20 8.04
C VAL A 138 3.08 -3.52 8.29
N ALA A 139 2.21 -2.50 8.30
CA ALA A 139 0.77 -2.66 8.49
C ALA A 139 0.15 -3.53 7.38
N LEU A 140 0.47 -3.24 6.12
CA LEU A 140 0.04 -4.04 4.97
C LEU A 140 0.56 -5.48 5.01
N PHE A 141 1.83 -5.67 5.39
CA PHE A 141 2.43 -7.01 5.51
C PHE A 141 1.73 -7.88 6.55
N ASN A 142 1.28 -7.27 7.66
CA ASN A 142 0.61 -7.96 8.75
C ASN A 142 -0.92 -8.04 8.57
N ALA A 143 -1.53 -7.16 7.78
CA ALA A 143 -2.98 -7.05 7.64
C ALA A 143 -3.70 -8.40 7.43
N PRO A 144 -3.24 -9.33 6.56
CA PRO A 144 -3.92 -10.61 6.37
C PRO A 144 -3.96 -11.51 7.60
N SER A 145 -3.09 -11.28 8.57
CA SER A 145 -3.03 -12.09 9.80
C SER A 145 -3.63 -11.40 11.03
N THR A 146 -3.91 -10.11 10.97
CA THR A 146 -4.35 -9.32 12.12
C THR A 146 -5.77 -8.76 12.00
N ILE A 147 -6.31 -8.69 10.78
CA ILE A 147 -7.60 -8.06 10.50
C ILE A 147 -8.76 -8.69 11.31
N ASP A 148 -8.82 -10.02 11.39
CA ASP A 148 -9.89 -10.72 12.10
C ASP A 148 -9.86 -10.41 13.61
N HIS A 149 -8.67 -10.38 14.20
CA HIS A 149 -8.50 -10.06 15.61
C HIS A 149 -8.86 -8.60 15.92
N TYR A 150 -8.54 -7.69 15.01
CA TYR A 150 -8.89 -6.28 15.13
C TYR A 150 -10.41 -6.10 15.18
N TYR A 151 -11.15 -6.62 14.23
CA TYR A 151 -12.60 -6.48 14.21
C TYR A 151 -13.30 -7.20 15.37
N GLN A 152 -12.77 -8.35 15.81
CA GLN A 152 -13.28 -9.00 17.03
C GLN A 152 -13.10 -8.12 18.28
N GLN A 153 -11.99 -7.40 18.38
CA GLN A 153 -11.71 -6.49 19.48
C GLN A 153 -12.64 -5.27 19.43
N GLU A 154 -12.85 -4.68 18.27
CA GLU A 154 -13.79 -3.58 18.05
C GLU A 154 -15.23 -3.96 18.49
N ILE A 155 -15.72 -5.12 18.04
CA ILE A 155 -17.07 -5.61 18.40
C ILE A 155 -17.20 -5.75 19.92
N ARG A 156 -16.20 -6.28 20.63
CA ARG A 156 -16.23 -6.40 22.08
C ARG A 156 -16.26 -5.03 22.75
N HIS A 157 -15.47 -4.10 22.29
CA HIS A 157 -15.43 -2.74 22.84
C HIS A 157 -16.77 -2.02 22.70
N TYR A 158 -17.45 -2.15 21.56
CA TYR A 158 -18.81 -1.60 21.38
C TYR A 158 -19.84 -2.27 22.29
N ALA A 159 -19.82 -3.59 22.41
CA ALA A 159 -20.73 -4.32 23.26
C ALA A 159 -20.57 -3.94 24.75
N ASP A 160 -19.34 -3.72 25.23
CA ASP A 160 -19.06 -3.29 26.60
C ASP A 160 -19.48 -1.83 26.84
N SER A 161 -19.38 -0.96 25.84
CA SER A 161 -19.80 0.45 25.91
C SER A 161 -21.33 0.58 26.05
N ASP A 162 -22.08 -0.19 25.24
CA ASP A 162 -23.55 -0.20 25.29
C ASP A 162 -24.07 -0.76 26.62
N ALA A 163 -23.35 -1.68 27.26
CA ALA A 163 -23.70 -2.22 28.57
C ALA A 163 -23.53 -1.22 29.71
N GLN A 164 -22.68 -0.20 29.55
CA GLN A 164 -22.44 0.83 30.58
C GLN A 164 -23.42 2.00 30.51
N GLU A 165 -24.10 2.24 29.38
CA GLU A 165 -25.10 3.30 29.24
C GLU A 165 -26.49 2.91 29.77
N VAL A 166 -26.71 1.64 30.17
CA VAL A 166 -28.01 1.12 30.62
C VAL A 166 -28.10 1.04 32.16
N CYS A 167 -27.09 1.46 32.89
CA CYS A 167 -27.09 1.63 34.34
C CYS A 167 -27.11 3.10 34.71
#